data_e0145e0775513c1e247a31da7df2eff9
#
_entry.id   e0145e0775513c1e247a31da7df2eff9
#
_cell.length_a   1.000
_cell.length_b   1.000
_cell.length_c   1.000
_cell.angle_alpha   90.00
_cell.angle_beta   90.00
_cell.angle_gamma   90.00
#
_symmetry.space_group_name_H-M   'P 1'
#
loop_
_entity.id
_entity.type
_entity.pdbx_description
1 polymer ?
#
loop_
_entity_poly.entity_id
_entity_poly.type
_entity_poly.pdbx_seq_one_letter_code
_entity_poly.pdbx_strand_id
1 'polypeptide(L)'
;MKNKILFGIMALVMGIWATGCSDDDYAINQQPLLTDNSVVTGSADVTATSATLHGTVSGLESKASSAYVIGFNYGAAADALTERIVATGGETFTATVNGSLNQTIYYQAYVTLQGKVTYKGEVKSLVLTNARATTGDATQIDANKVTLSGSLIGFPADAEGGIIVSGIEGTENVRAGVRIATVPKESYTVDVEGLLANTTYYYVAYLDLGAGMVYGEEKSFTTTGHTFDLDNDLVDLGLSTKWAKYNLGATSETEIGGLFGFGDKTGFNTSIDPASYASADIYKTANDLAYKAFEGKVTMPTIAEFEELFALCTREWVEVEGVAGYKFTGPNGNSIFMPAAGSRTQGTTTGVGVEGCYLSGSINVSDTQFAMS
;
A
#
# COMPACT_ATOMS: atom_id res chain seq x y z
N MET A 1 4.69 -39.23 -43.26
CA MET A 1 5.05 -38.01 -43.98
C MET A 1 4.30 -36.86 -43.35
N LYS A 2 4.92 -36.10 -42.47
CA LYS A 2 4.47 -34.79 -41.99
C LYS A 2 5.72 -33.98 -41.64
N ASN A 3 6.02 -33.02 -42.50
CA ASN A 3 7.14 -32.10 -42.37
C ASN A 3 6.89 -31.14 -41.22
N LYS A 4 7.82 -31.08 -40.25
CA LYS A 4 7.93 -29.98 -39.30
C LYS A 4 8.94 -29.00 -39.87
N ILE A 5 8.47 -27.76 -40.14
CA ILE A 5 9.32 -26.65 -40.54
C ILE A 5 9.83 -26.02 -39.24
N LEU A 6 11.14 -26.09 -39.06
CA LEU A 6 11.87 -25.46 -37.99
C LEU A 6 12.38 -24.09 -38.49
N PHE A 7 11.86 -22.97 -37.97
CA PHE A 7 12.40 -21.65 -38.23
C PHE A 7 13.62 -21.41 -37.34
N GLY A 8 14.81 -21.53 -37.93
CA GLY A 8 16.04 -21.10 -37.28
C GLY A 8 16.26 -19.60 -37.51
N ILE A 9 16.39 -18.84 -36.43
CA ILE A 9 16.85 -17.44 -36.51
C ILE A 9 18.36 -17.47 -36.61
N MET A 10 18.85 -17.11 -37.78
CA MET A 10 20.28 -16.98 -38.07
C MET A 10 20.75 -15.59 -37.67
N ALA A 11 21.47 -15.50 -36.54
CA ALA A 11 22.13 -14.27 -36.14
C ALA A 11 23.37 -14.08 -37.04
N LEU A 12 23.33 -13.07 -37.91
CA LEU A 12 24.44 -12.67 -38.75
C LEU A 12 25.41 -11.82 -37.91
N VAL A 13 26.52 -12.39 -37.47
CA VAL A 13 27.61 -11.64 -36.86
C VAL A 13 28.51 -11.10 -37.98
N MET A 14 28.40 -9.83 -38.33
CA MET A 14 29.37 -9.12 -39.12
C MET A 14 30.51 -8.64 -38.22
N GLY A 15 31.63 -9.34 -38.25
CA GLY A 15 32.87 -8.85 -37.68
C GLY A 15 33.45 -7.71 -38.51
N ILE A 16 33.51 -6.51 -37.96
CA ILE A 16 34.33 -5.42 -38.47
C ILE A 16 35.57 -5.34 -37.58
N TRP A 17 36.69 -5.68 -38.18
CA TRP A 17 38.01 -5.42 -37.57
C TRP A 17 38.36 -3.95 -37.79
N ALA A 18 38.34 -3.15 -36.75
CA ALA A 18 38.95 -1.85 -36.69
C ALA A 18 40.00 -1.88 -35.59
N THR A 19 41.27 -1.80 -36.00
CA THR A 19 42.41 -1.63 -35.12
C THR A 19 42.51 -0.19 -34.66
N GLY A 20 42.64 0.02 -33.37
CA GLY A 20 43.30 1.18 -32.78
C GLY A 20 42.40 2.22 -32.17
N CYS A 21 42.40 2.29 -30.87
CA CYS A 21 42.71 3.38 -29.95
C CYS A 21 41.96 3.22 -28.63
N SER A 22 42.79 3.21 -27.58
CA SER A 22 42.55 3.61 -26.18
C SER A 22 41.27 3.14 -25.48
N ASP A 23 41.50 2.44 -24.39
CA ASP A 23 40.64 2.19 -23.28
C ASP A 23 39.96 3.49 -22.81
N ASP A 24 38.72 3.70 -23.23
CA ASP A 24 37.78 4.47 -22.50
C ASP A 24 36.61 3.53 -22.19
N ASP A 25 36.45 3.21 -20.90
CA ASP A 25 35.33 2.51 -20.31
C ASP A 25 34.02 3.16 -20.77
N TYR A 26 33.44 2.67 -21.87
CA TYR A 26 32.05 2.82 -22.13
C TYR A 26 31.29 1.91 -21.16
N ALA A 27 31.25 2.31 -19.89
CA ALA A 27 30.12 1.94 -19.03
C ALA A 27 28.87 2.43 -19.76
N ILE A 28 28.21 1.54 -20.47
CA ILE A 28 26.83 1.76 -20.91
C ILE A 28 26.05 1.95 -19.61
N ASN A 29 25.90 3.22 -19.24
CA ASN A 29 25.08 3.62 -18.13
C ASN A 29 23.65 3.19 -18.52
N GLN A 30 23.25 2.00 -18.08
CA GLN A 30 21.88 1.52 -18.23
C GLN A 30 21.02 2.35 -17.28
N GLN A 31 20.76 3.59 -17.70
CA GLN A 31 19.73 4.37 -17.04
C GLN A 31 18.39 3.62 -17.24
N PRO A 32 17.61 3.43 -16.21
CA PRO A 32 16.32 2.77 -16.34
C PRO A 32 15.52 3.47 -17.45
N LEU A 33 15.11 2.68 -18.44
CA LEU A 33 14.23 3.17 -19.50
C LEU A 33 12.88 3.50 -18.88
N LEU A 34 12.42 4.74 -19.03
CA LEU A 34 11.05 5.08 -18.67
C LEU A 34 10.09 4.25 -19.53
N THR A 35 9.01 3.84 -18.90
CA THR A 35 7.85 3.17 -19.53
C THR A 35 6.59 3.96 -19.19
N ASP A 36 5.45 3.65 -19.79
CA ASP A 36 4.18 4.29 -19.38
C ASP A 36 3.86 4.02 -17.90
N ASN A 37 4.25 2.86 -17.36
CA ASN A 37 4.12 2.55 -15.92
C ASN A 37 5.01 3.41 -15.00
N SER A 38 5.99 4.14 -15.57
CA SER A 38 6.80 5.08 -14.79
C SER A 38 6.06 6.39 -14.50
N VAL A 39 4.95 6.66 -15.19
CA VAL A 39 4.16 7.89 -15.05
C VAL A 39 2.83 7.57 -14.40
N VAL A 40 2.56 8.20 -13.27
CA VAL A 40 1.29 8.02 -12.56
C VAL A 40 0.51 9.33 -12.57
N THR A 41 -0.72 9.26 -13.07
CA THR A 41 -1.68 10.33 -12.88
C THR A 41 -2.22 10.24 -11.46
N GLY A 42 -1.87 11.20 -10.62
CA GLY A 42 -2.29 11.26 -9.22
C GLY A 42 -3.73 11.76 -9.06
N SER A 43 -4.07 12.09 -7.82
CA SER A 43 -5.36 12.72 -7.47
C SER A 43 -5.38 14.20 -7.83
N ALA A 44 -6.43 14.90 -7.45
CA ALA A 44 -6.54 16.35 -7.61
C ALA A 44 -7.17 17.01 -6.37
N ASP A 45 -6.71 18.21 -6.05
CA ASP A 45 -7.36 19.08 -5.07
C ASP A 45 -8.33 20.01 -5.80
N VAL A 46 -9.62 19.91 -5.49
CA VAL A 46 -10.66 20.65 -6.22
C VAL A 46 -11.27 21.79 -5.41
N THR A 47 -11.62 22.85 -6.13
CA THR A 47 -12.40 23.98 -5.64
C THR A 47 -13.60 24.21 -6.58
N ALA A 48 -14.39 25.25 -6.32
CA ALA A 48 -15.49 25.62 -7.20
C ALA A 48 -15.03 26.09 -8.60
N THR A 49 -13.79 26.56 -8.73
CA THR A 49 -13.30 27.24 -9.96
C THR A 49 -11.94 26.76 -10.43
N SER A 50 -11.29 25.85 -9.71
CA SER A 50 -9.97 25.34 -10.09
C SER A 50 -9.72 23.94 -9.52
N ALA A 51 -8.75 23.24 -10.11
CA ALA A 51 -8.21 22.01 -9.56
C ALA A 51 -6.69 22.01 -9.66
N THR A 52 -6.00 21.60 -8.58
CA THR A 52 -4.57 21.30 -8.60
C THR A 52 -4.40 19.80 -8.85
N LEU A 53 -3.82 19.47 -9.99
CA LEU A 53 -3.56 18.11 -10.44
C LEU A 53 -2.22 17.66 -9.87
N HIS A 54 -2.13 16.40 -9.43
CA HIS A 54 -0.92 15.77 -8.93
C HIS A 54 -0.47 14.65 -9.85
N GLY A 55 0.84 14.48 -10.01
CA GLY A 55 1.43 13.41 -10.80
C GLY A 55 2.80 13.01 -10.26
N THR A 56 3.18 11.79 -10.53
CA THR A 56 4.52 11.29 -10.23
C THR A 56 5.14 10.62 -11.45
N VAL A 57 6.47 10.63 -11.51
CA VAL A 57 7.24 9.91 -12.52
C VAL A 57 8.51 9.38 -11.87
N SER A 58 8.74 8.08 -11.97
CA SER A 58 9.96 7.44 -11.45
C SER A 58 11.08 7.42 -12.49
N GLY A 59 12.33 7.50 -12.07
CA GLY A 59 13.51 7.35 -12.92
C GLY A 59 13.98 8.65 -13.57
N LEU A 60 13.68 9.81 -12.98
CA LEU A 60 14.18 11.10 -13.40
C LEU A 60 15.42 11.57 -12.61
N GLU A 61 15.76 10.94 -11.47
CA GLU A 61 16.78 11.42 -10.52
C GLU A 61 18.14 11.63 -11.16
N SER A 62 18.45 10.85 -12.20
CA SER A 62 19.71 10.93 -12.95
C SER A 62 19.67 11.88 -14.14
N LYS A 63 18.50 12.54 -14.42
CA LYS A 63 18.31 13.38 -15.60
C LYS A 63 18.33 14.87 -15.25
N ALA A 64 19.07 15.64 -16.05
CA ALA A 64 19.00 17.11 -15.93
C ALA A 64 17.57 17.60 -16.21
N SER A 65 17.09 18.59 -15.48
CA SER A 65 15.74 19.16 -15.63
C SER A 65 15.46 19.70 -17.04
N SER A 66 16.51 20.07 -17.81
CA SER A 66 16.38 20.47 -19.21
C SER A 66 16.15 19.30 -20.19
N ALA A 67 16.29 18.05 -19.72
CA ALA A 67 16.16 16.86 -20.57
C ALA A 67 14.71 16.35 -20.68
N TYR A 68 13.77 16.89 -19.88
CA TYR A 68 12.40 16.45 -19.88
C TYR A 68 11.41 17.60 -19.62
N VAL A 69 10.16 17.37 -20.02
CA VAL A 69 9.00 18.24 -19.70
C VAL A 69 7.92 17.36 -19.12
N ILE A 70 7.44 17.73 -17.92
CA ILE A 70 6.35 17.06 -17.20
C ILE A 70 5.09 17.94 -17.21
N GLY A 71 3.92 17.33 -17.07
CA GLY A 71 2.67 18.07 -17.01
C GLY A 71 1.43 17.18 -17.16
N PHE A 72 0.34 17.82 -17.56
CA PHE A 72 -0.93 17.15 -17.77
C PHE A 72 -1.56 17.52 -19.12
N ASN A 73 -2.11 16.50 -19.79
CA ASN A 73 -3.11 16.72 -20.81
C ASN A 73 -4.47 16.74 -20.10
N TYR A 74 -5.39 17.61 -20.52
CA TYR A 74 -6.73 17.66 -19.93
C TYR A 74 -7.77 18.08 -20.96
N GLY A 75 -9.05 17.86 -20.65
CA GLY A 75 -10.15 18.17 -21.54
C GLY A 75 -11.51 17.85 -20.96
N ALA A 76 -12.55 18.05 -21.78
CA ALA A 76 -13.94 17.81 -21.36
C ALA A 76 -14.39 16.34 -21.54
N ALA A 77 -13.60 15.50 -22.20
CA ALA A 77 -13.90 14.08 -22.40
C ALA A 77 -12.62 13.24 -22.30
N ALA A 78 -12.77 11.97 -21.86
CA ALA A 78 -11.65 11.06 -21.61
C ALA A 78 -10.84 10.73 -22.88
N ASP A 79 -11.50 10.69 -24.02
CA ASP A 79 -10.91 10.43 -25.33
C ASP A 79 -10.49 11.72 -26.09
N ALA A 80 -10.71 12.90 -25.51
CA ALA A 80 -10.44 14.20 -26.10
C ALA A 80 -9.74 15.16 -25.09
N LEU A 81 -8.52 14.82 -24.71
CA LEU A 81 -7.67 15.68 -23.87
C LEU A 81 -6.95 16.70 -24.74
N THR A 82 -7.67 17.74 -25.14
CA THR A 82 -7.23 18.73 -26.17
C THR A 82 -6.29 19.79 -25.62
N GLU A 83 -6.31 20.02 -24.32
CA GLU A 83 -5.49 21.01 -23.65
C GLU A 83 -4.25 20.37 -23.02
N ARG A 84 -3.21 21.20 -22.84
CA ARG A 84 -1.97 20.76 -22.21
C ARG A 84 -1.41 21.83 -21.29
N ILE A 85 -1.00 21.44 -20.08
CA ILE A 85 -0.36 22.31 -19.11
C ILE A 85 0.98 21.71 -18.66
N VAL A 86 2.02 22.55 -18.60
CA VAL A 86 3.32 22.16 -18.07
C VAL A 86 3.26 22.27 -16.55
N ALA A 87 3.74 21.26 -15.85
CA ALA A 87 3.76 21.21 -14.40
C ALA A 87 5.08 21.74 -13.84
N THR A 88 5.05 22.09 -12.56
CA THR A 88 6.24 22.40 -11.76
C THR A 88 6.56 21.24 -10.82
N GLY A 89 7.85 20.95 -10.62
CA GLY A 89 8.32 19.86 -9.76
C GLY A 89 9.38 19.02 -10.45
N GLY A 90 9.60 17.84 -9.90
CA GLY A 90 10.54 16.83 -10.41
C GLY A 90 9.81 15.49 -10.57
N GLU A 91 10.20 14.47 -9.79
CA GLU A 91 9.51 13.19 -9.79
C GLU A 91 8.08 13.27 -9.24
N THR A 92 7.83 14.20 -8.34
CA THR A 92 6.47 14.62 -7.97
C THR A 92 6.24 16.01 -8.56
N PHE A 93 5.10 16.20 -9.21
CA PHE A 93 4.80 17.44 -9.91
C PHE A 93 3.31 17.79 -9.85
N THR A 94 3.03 19.09 -9.95
CA THR A 94 1.67 19.63 -9.88
C THR A 94 1.43 20.69 -10.95
N ALA A 95 0.15 20.85 -11.34
CA ALA A 95 -0.31 21.95 -12.17
C ALA A 95 -1.75 22.30 -11.82
N THR A 96 -2.11 23.58 -11.93
CA THR A 96 -3.47 24.05 -11.65
C THR A 96 -4.22 24.36 -12.94
N VAL A 97 -5.40 23.80 -13.07
CA VAL A 97 -6.35 24.07 -14.16
C VAL A 97 -7.56 24.83 -13.60
N ASN A 98 -8.13 25.74 -14.39
CA ASN A 98 -9.30 26.54 -14.02
C ASN A 98 -10.53 26.05 -14.79
N GLY A 99 -11.71 26.29 -14.21
CA GLY A 99 -12.99 25.96 -14.82
C GLY A 99 -14.16 26.56 -14.06
N SER A 100 -15.33 26.00 -14.26
CA SER A 100 -16.58 26.45 -13.63
C SER A 100 -17.16 25.40 -12.68
N LEU A 101 -17.92 25.84 -11.69
CA LEU A 101 -18.62 24.95 -10.75
C LEU A 101 -19.42 23.86 -11.51
N ASN A 102 -19.31 22.63 -11.03
CA ASN A 102 -19.90 21.40 -11.62
C ASN A 102 -19.31 21.01 -13.00
N GLN A 103 -18.23 21.64 -13.44
CA GLN A 103 -17.53 21.21 -14.64
C GLN A 103 -16.74 19.92 -14.38
N THR A 104 -16.95 18.92 -15.24
CA THR A 104 -16.10 17.71 -15.26
C THR A 104 -14.86 17.99 -16.11
N ILE A 105 -13.69 17.64 -15.57
CA ILE A 105 -12.40 17.73 -16.27
C ILE A 105 -11.78 16.34 -16.27
N TYR A 106 -11.39 15.85 -17.44
CA TYR A 106 -10.55 14.64 -17.59
C TYR A 106 -9.10 15.07 -17.71
N TYR A 107 -8.17 14.33 -17.10
CA TYR A 107 -6.76 14.68 -17.09
C TYR A 107 -5.85 13.45 -17.07
N GLN A 108 -4.64 13.60 -17.59
CA GLN A 108 -3.65 12.55 -17.72
C GLN A 108 -2.25 13.13 -17.56
N ALA A 109 -1.48 12.62 -16.61
CA ALA A 109 -0.08 12.99 -16.43
C ALA A 109 0.77 12.55 -17.62
N TYR A 110 1.79 13.33 -17.94
CA TYR A 110 2.77 12.96 -18.97
C TYR A 110 4.19 13.40 -18.59
N VAL A 111 5.18 12.68 -19.14
CA VAL A 111 6.57 13.13 -19.26
C VAL A 111 7.02 13.03 -20.72
N THR A 112 7.63 14.07 -21.25
CA THR A 112 8.23 14.08 -22.57
C THR A 112 9.75 14.20 -22.42
N LEU A 113 10.50 13.21 -22.91
CA LEU A 113 11.96 13.21 -22.88
C LEU A 113 12.51 13.81 -24.17
N GLN A 114 13.44 14.77 -24.03
CA GLN A 114 14.15 15.42 -25.14
C GLN A 114 13.24 15.92 -26.29
N GLY A 115 11.97 16.21 -25.98
CA GLY A 115 10.98 16.64 -26.94
C GLY A 115 10.53 15.58 -27.96
N LYS A 116 10.90 14.30 -27.78
CA LYS A 116 10.68 13.24 -28.77
C LYS A 116 9.74 12.13 -28.31
N VAL A 117 9.95 11.60 -27.11
CA VAL A 117 9.18 10.45 -26.58
C VAL A 117 8.33 10.93 -25.40
N THR A 118 7.05 10.61 -25.43
CA THR A 118 6.10 10.96 -24.36
C THR A 118 5.53 9.68 -23.77
N TYR A 119 5.68 9.55 -22.45
CA TYR A 119 5.07 8.53 -21.60
C TYR A 119 3.89 9.16 -20.87
N LYS A 120 2.85 8.38 -20.61
CA LYS A 120 1.58 8.88 -20.06
C LYS A 120 1.07 7.93 -18.99
N GLY A 121 0.49 8.50 -17.93
CA GLY A 121 -0.28 7.76 -16.96
C GLY A 121 -1.72 7.47 -17.44
N GLU A 122 -2.54 6.94 -16.56
CA GLU A 122 -3.96 6.71 -16.84
C GLU A 122 -4.74 8.01 -16.92
N VAL A 123 -5.87 7.98 -17.62
CA VAL A 123 -6.82 9.11 -17.65
C VAL A 123 -7.68 9.04 -16.39
N LYS A 124 -7.75 10.16 -15.65
CA LYS A 124 -8.66 10.36 -14.51
C LYS A 124 -9.64 11.49 -14.77
N SER A 125 -10.67 11.59 -13.93
CA SER A 125 -11.64 12.68 -13.98
C SER A 125 -11.80 13.34 -12.61
N LEU A 126 -12.28 14.57 -12.62
CA LEU A 126 -12.67 15.34 -11.43
C LEU A 126 -13.88 16.21 -11.75
N VAL A 127 -14.57 16.70 -10.72
CA VAL A 127 -15.63 17.71 -10.84
C VAL A 127 -15.28 18.89 -9.94
N LEU A 128 -15.33 20.10 -10.49
CA LEU A 128 -15.15 21.30 -9.70
C LEU A 128 -16.36 21.51 -8.78
N THR A 129 -16.14 21.60 -7.47
CA THR A 129 -17.19 21.56 -6.46
C THR A 129 -16.95 22.48 -5.27
N ASN A 130 -18.04 22.88 -4.60
CA ASN A 130 -18.01 23.53 -3.31
C ASN A 130 -17.91 22.56 -2.13
N ALA A 131 -18.00 21.26 -2.37
CA ALA A 131 -17.83 20.25 -1.34
C ALA A 131 -16.46 20.39 -0.66
N ARG A 132 -16.42 20.10 0.63
CA ARG A 132 -15.19 20.16 1.43
C ARG A 132 -15.11 18.95 2.34
N ALA A 133 -13.89 18.42 2.46
CA ALA A 133 -13.50 17.51 3.53
C ALA A 133 -12.50 18.25 4.43
N THR A 134 -12.63 18.10 5.73
CA THR A 134 -11.67 18.65 6.70
C THR A 134 -11.16 17.53 7.58
N THR A 135 -9.85 17.33 7.61
CA THR A 135 -9.19 16.38 8.48
C THR A 135 -9.13 16.94 9.90
N GLY A 136 -9.77 16.28 10.84
CA GLY A 136 -9.73 16.61 12.24
C GLY A 136 -8.47 16.05 12.92
N ASP A 137 -8.37 16.22 14.24
CA ASP A 137 -7.22 15.73 15.00
C ASP A 137 -7.38 14.26 15.38
N ALA A 138 -6.23 13.58 15.52
CA ALA A 138 -6.14 12.26 16.11
C ALA A 138 -6.26 12.36 17.63
N THR A 139 -7.07 11.49 18.22
CA THR A 139 -7.31 11.42 19.66
C THR A 139 -7.26 9.97 20.13
N GLN A 140 -7.20 9.74 21.45
CA GLN A 140 -7.13 8.39 22.02
C GLN A 140 -6.03 7.52 21.37
N ILE A 141 -4.86 8.13 21.18
CA ILE A 141 -3.71 7.45 20.58
C ILE A 141 -3.15 6.46 21.60
N ASP A 142 -3.16 5.18 21.22
CA ASP A 142 -2.62 4.06 22.01
C ASP A 142 -1.53 3.32 21.22
N ALA A 143 -1.03 2.21 21.74
CA ALA A 143 0.01 1.42 21.07
C ALA A 143 -0.45 0.78 19.75
N ASN A 144 -1.74 0.44 19.64
CA ASN A 144 -2.28 -0.28 18.47
C ASN A 144 -3.58 0.29 17.94
N LYS A 145 -4.03 1.43 18.45
CA LYS A 145 -5.29 2.06 18.02
C LYS A 145 -5.27 3.57 18.13
N VAL A 146 -6.19 4.22 17.43
CA VAL A 146 -6.40 5.67 17.43
C VAL A 146 -7.84 5.99 17.07
N THR A 147 -8.40 7.07 17.58
CA THR A 147 -9.64 7.68 17.08
C THR A 147 -9.28 8.88 16.20
N LEU A 148 -9.67 8.84 14.93
CA LEU A 148 -9.49 9.90 13.95
C LEU A 148 -10.81 10.63 13.73
N SER A 149 -10.75 11.93 13.47
CA SER A 149 -11.94 12.76 13.24
C SER A 149 -11.91 13.47 11.90
N GLY A 150 -13.08 13.80 11.38
CA GLY A 150 -13.24 14.57 10.16
C GLY A 150 -14.59 15.26 10.07
N SER A 151 -14.69 16.18 9.12
CA SER A 151 -15.95 16.83 8.79
C SER A 151 -16.11 17.01 7.28
N LEU A 152 -17.37 16.97 6.81
CA LEU A 152 -17.74 17.05 5.40
C LEU A 152 -18.85 18.11 5.26
N ILE A 153 -18.78 18.92 4.20
CA ILE A 153 -19.83 19.87 3.83
C ILE A 153 -20.09 19.84 2.32
N GLY A 154 -21.31 20.17 1.92
CA GLY A 154 -21.69 20.28 0.51
C GLY A 154 -21.73 18.95 -0.24
N PHE A 155 -21.95 17.83 0.44
CA PHE A 155 -21.98 16.50 -0.15
C PHE A 155 -23.42 16.05 -0.52
N PRO A 156 -23.62 15.31 -1.61
CA PRO A 156 -24.88 14.70 -1.94
C PRO A 156 -25.16 13.50 -1.01
N ALA A 157 -26.44 13.10 -0.92
CA ALA A 157 -26.88 12.06 0.01
C ALA A 157 -26.31 10.67 -0.28
N ASP A 158 -25.85 10.42 -1.50
CA ASP A 158 -25.27 9.17 -1.97
C ASP A 158 -23.73 9.19 -2.02
N ALA A 159 -23.10 10.27 -1.55
CA ALA A 159 -21.65 10.33 -1.47
C ALA A 159 -21.09 9.34 -0.44
N GLU A 160 -19.87 8.90 -0.64
CA GLU A 160 -19.09 8.17 0.36
C GLU A 160 -18.06 9.13 0.99
N GLY A 161 -17.82 9.00 2.28
CA GLY A 161 -16.82 9.78 2.96
C GLY A 161 -16.21 9.03 4.14
N GLY A 162 -15.09 9.52 4.63
CA GLY A 162 -14.38 8.89 5.74
C GLY A 162 -12.95 9.39 5.89
N ILE A 163 -12.09 8.53 6.41
CA ILE A 163 -10.66 8.77 6.57
C ILE A 163 -9.88 7.76 5.73
N ILE A 164 -8.80 8.20 5.11
CA ILE A 164 -7.78 7.34 4.52
C ILE A 164 -6.57 7.37 5.43
N VAL A 165 -5.98 6.20 5.70
CA VAL A 165 -4.79 6.05 6.54
C VAL A 165 -3.68 5.36 5.76
N SER A 166 -2.44 5.80 5.93
CA SER A 166 -1.25 5.24 5.30
C SER A 166 -0.09 5.15 6.29
N GLY A 167 0.76 4.16 6.13
CA GLY A 167 2.07 4.09 6.80
C GLY A 167 3.18 4.79 6.04
N ILE A 168 2.89 5.42 4.89
CA ILE A 168 3.87 6.11 4.05
C ILE A 168 3.49 7.59 3.94
N GLU A 169 4.47 8.46 4.17
CA GLU A 169 4.34 9.91 4.02
C GLU A 169 4.15 10.32 2.57
N GLY A 170 3.47 11.44 2.38
CA GLY A 170 3.29 12.09 1.09
C GLY A 170 1.89 11.92 0.51
N THR A 171 1.39 13.01 -0.05
CA THR A 171 -0.01 13.18 -0.45
C THR A 171 -0.57 12.02 -1.27
N GLU A 172 0.14 11.56 -2.30
CA GLU A 172 -0.34 10.47 -3.15
C GLU A 172 -0.30 9.12 -2.41
N ASN A 173 0.71 8.89 -1.56
CA ASN A 173 0.81 7.69 -0.75
C ASN A 173 -0.33 7.61 0.28
N VAL A 174 -0.63 8.74 0.93
CA VAL A 174 -1.73 8.80 1.91
C VAL A 174 -3.07 8.57 1.20
N ARG A 175 -3.32 9.21 0.07
CA ARG A 175 -4.56 9.05 -0.71
C ARG A 175 -4.73 7.64 -1.31
N ALA A 176 -3.63 6.92 -1.52
CA ALA A 176 -3.63 5.51 -1.93
C ALA A 176 -3.76 4.53 -0.75
N GLY A 177 -3.83 5.02 0.48
CA GLY A 177 -3.91 4.21 1.69
C GLY A 177 -5.24 3.48 1.89
N VAL A 178 -5.43 2.99 3.12
CA VAL A 178 -6.66 2.28 3.51
C VAL A 178 -7.81 3.25 3.71
N ARG A 179 -8.89 3.06 2.96
CA ARG A 179 -10.13 3.80 3.16
C ARG A 179 -10.93 3.19 4.30
N ILE A 180 -11.28 4.02 5.28
CA ILE A 180 -12.19 3.68 6.35
C ILE A 180 -13.43 4.54 6.13
N ALA A 181 -14.41 3.94 5.45
CA ALA A 181 -15.65 4.60 5.10
C ALA A 181 -16.55 4.79 6.32
N THR A 182 -17.27 5.89 6.34
CA THR A 182 -18.35 6.15 7.28
C THR A 182 -19.56 6.69 6.51
N VAL A 183 -20.73 6.66 7.12
CA VAL A 183 -21.87 7.39 6.56
C VAL A 183 -21.54 8.88 6.59
N PRO A 184 -21.61 9.59 5.44
CA PRO A 184 -21.26 11.00 5.38
C PRO A 184 -22.08 11.82 6.38
N LYS A 185 -21.38 12.58 7.21
CA LYS A 185 -21.94 13.49 8.21
C LYS A 185 -21.13 14.77 8.23
N GLU A 186 -21.74 15.85 8.71
CA GLU A 186 -21.04 17.11 8.93
C GLU A 186 -19.83 16.95 9.86
N SER A 187 -19.91 16.02 10.81
CA SER A 187 -18.82 15.68 11.73
C SER A 187 -18.88 14.20 12.07
N TYR A 188 -17.73 13.53 12.09
CA TYR A 188 -17.61 12.10 12.36
C TYR A 188 -16.27 11.73 13.00
N THR A 189 -16.25 10.55 13.63
CA THR A 189 -15.04 9.89 14.11
C THR A 189 -14.99 8.48 13.56
N VAL A 190 -13.77 7.94 13.40
CA VAL A 190 -13.51 6.54 13.08
C VAL A 190 -12.42 6.01 14.00
N ASP A 191 -12.61 4.81 14.50
CA ASP A 191 -11.61 4.09 15.28
C ASP A 191 -10.79 3.21 14.33
N VAL A 192 -9.47 3.29 14.47
CA VAL A 192 -8.52 2.51 13.69
C VAL A 192 -7.74 1.64 14.65
N GLU A 193 -7.78 0.34 14.41
CA GLU A 193 -7.14 -0.67 15.26
C GLU A 193 -6.13 -1.49 14.46
N GLY A 194 -5.33 -2.32 15.14
CA GLY A 194 -4.33 -3.18 14.53
C GLY A 194 -3.10 -2.43 14.01
N LEU A 195 -2.82 -1.28 14.57
CA LEU A 195 -1.63 -0.48 14.27
C LEU A 195 -0.39 -1.06 14.95
N LEU A 196 0.78 -0.75 14.42
CA LEU A 196 2.06 -1.06 15.06
C LEU A 196 2.42 0.00 16.09
N ALA A 197 2.99 -0.41 17.22
CA ALA A 197 3.47 0.50 18.25
C ALA A 197 4.67 1.32 17.76
N ASN A 198 4.89 2.49 18.37
CA ASN A 198 5.98 3.42 18.01
C ASN A 198 6.07 3.76 16.51
N THR A 199 4.94 3.76 15.81
CA THR A 199 4.89 3.92 14.35
C THR A 199 4.12 5.19 14.00
N THR A 200 4.70 5.99 13.08
CA THR A 200 4.02 7.16 12.54
C THR A 200 3.13 6.76 11.37
N TYR A 201 1.90 7.20 11.43
CA TYR A 201 0.88 7.05 10.39
C TYR A 201 0.43 8.41 9.89
N TYR A 202 0.03 8.46 8.64
CA TYR A 202 -0.47 9.65 7.95
C TYR A 202 -1.92 9.43 7.55
N TYR A 203 -2.75 10.46 7.61
CA TYR A 203 -4.16 10.31 7.32
C TYR A 203 -4.77 11.57 6.72
N VAL A 204 -5.88 11.38 6.01
CA VAL A 204 -6.62 12.45 5.37
C VAL A 204 -8.12 12.15 5.36
N ALA A 205 -8.96 13.14 5.66
CA ALA A 205 -10.40 13.03 5.42
C ALA A 205 -10.68 13.05 3.92
N TYR A 206 -11.64 12.24 3.47
CA TYR A 206 -12.04 12.19 2.07
C TYR A 206 -13.55 12.25 1.90
N LEU A 207 -13.96 12.70 0.72
CA LEU A 207 -15.32 12.67 0.23
C LEU A 207 -15.29 12.23 -1.24
N ASP A 208 -15.94 11.11 -1.53
CA ASP A 208 -16.09 10.57 -2.88
C ASP A 208 -17.42 11.04 -3.47
N LEU A 209 -17.35 11.82 -4.54
CA LEU A 209 -18.51 12.37 -5.25
C LEU A 209 -18.87 11.50 -6.47
N GLY A 210 -18.26 10.30 -6.62
CA GLY A 210 -18.44 9.42 -7.77
C GLY A 210 -17.69 9.90 -9.03
N ALA A 211 -17.72 11.20 -9.32
CA ALA A 211 -17.00 11.79 -10.45
C ALA A 211 -15.65 12.40 -10.04
N GLY A 212 -15.30 12.38 -8.76
CA GLY A 212 -14.03 12.89 -8.24
C GLY A 212 -14.00 12.87 -6.73
N MET A 213 -12.78 12.99 -6.20
CA MET A 213 -12.50 12.97 -4.78
C MET A 213 -12.22 14.38 -4.25
N VAL A 214 -12.70 14.67 -3.05
CA VAL A 214 -12.31 15.87 -2.29
C VAL A 214 -11.58 15.42 -1.04
N TYR A 215 -10.44 16.05 -0.75
CA TYR A 215 -9.59 15.68 0.38
C TYR A 215 -9.43 16.86 1.34
N GLY A 216 -9.27 16.56 2.63
CA GLY A 216 -8.81 17.49 3.63
C GLY A 216 -7.30 17.69 3.59
N GLU A 217 -6.76 18.35 4.60
CA GLU A 217 -5.31 18.44 4.81
C GLU A 217 -4.78 17.11 5.33
N GLU A 218 -3.57 16.73 4.88
CA GLU A 218 -2.85 15.57 5.42
C GLU A 218 -2.39 15.87 6.84
N LYS A 219 -2.62 14.93 7.75
CA LYS A 219 -2.14 14.97 9.13
C LYS A 219 -1.42 13.67 9.46
N SER A 220 -0.70 13.67 10.58
CA SER A 220 -0.03 12.48 11.10
C SER A 220 -0.25 12.32 12.60
N PHE A 221 -0.06 11.10 13.07
CA PHE A 221 0.05 10.75 14.49
C PHE A 221 1.09 9.65 14.65
N THR A 222 1.61 9.51 15.87
CA THR A 222 2.50 8.40 16.21
C THR A 222 1.87 7.60 17.34
N THR A 223 1.71 6.29 17.15
CA THR A 223 1.22 5.37 18.17
C THR A 223 2.17 5.36 19.37
N THR A 224 1.62 5.09 20.56
CA THR A 224 2.43 4.97 21.77
C THR A 224 3.29 3.70 21.74
N GLY A 225 4.28 3.63 22.64
CA GLY A 225 5.11 2.44 22.76
C GLY A 225 4.35 1.27 23.38
N HIS A 226 4.62 0.06 22.88
CA HIS A 226 4.31 -1.20 23.54
C HIS A 226 5.62 -1.96 23.76
N THR A 227 5.88 -2.34 24.99
CA THR A 227 7.08 -3.13 25.31
C THR A 227 6.72 -4.61 25.19
N PHE A 228 7.27 -5.27 24.18
CA PHE A 228 7.18 -6.73 24.07
C PHE A 228 8.17 -7.36 25.05
N ASP A 229 7.63 -8.13 25.98
CA ASP A 229 8.42 -8.84 26.99
C ASP A 229 8.76 -10.25 26.49
N LEU A 230 10.02 -10.45 26.07
CA LEU A 230 10.49 -11.74 25.54
C LEU A 230 10.34 -12.91 26.52
N ASP A 231 10.29 -12.65 27.81
CA ASP A 231 10.13 -13.69 28.83
C ASP A 231 8.67 -14.05 29.07
N ASN A 232 7.76 -13.07 28.93
CA ASN A 232 6.34 -13.24 29.22
C ASN A 232 5.44 -13.31 28.00
N ASP A 233 5.83 -12.72 26.87
CA ASP A 233 5.01 -12.66 25.65
C ASP A 233 5.35 -13.74 24.61
N LEU A 234 6.34 -14.58 24.90
CA LEU A 234 6.65 -15.77 24.11
C LEU A 234 6.28 -17.05 24.87
N VAL A 235 5.58 -17.95 24.20
CA VAL A 235 5.17 -19.25 24.72
C VAL A 235 6.06 -20.34 24.13
N ASP A 236 6.70 -21.12 25.00
CA ASP A 236 7.32 -22.37 24.61
C ASP A 236 6.22 -23.45 24.51
N LEU A 237 5.94 -23.90 23.31
CA LEU A 237 4.99 -24.98 23.03
C LEU A 237 5.64 -26.37 23.01
N GLY A 238 6.96 -26.46 23.26
CA GLY A 238 7.75 -27.68 23.06
C GLY A 238 8.07 -27.95 21.58
N LEU A 239 8.07 -26.90 20.76
CA LEU A 239 8.44 -26.91 19.35
C LEU A 239 9.85 -26.38 19.15
N SER A 240 10.31 -26.33 17.89
CA SER A 240 11.64 -25.83 17.54
C SER A 240 11.84 -24.33 17.87
N THR A 241 10.74 -23.57 17.90
CA THR A 241 10.73 -22.14 18.22
C THR A 241 9.63 -21.80 19.25
N LYS A 242 9.80 -20.67 19.96
CA LYS A 242 8.73 -20.10 20.78
C LYS A 242 7.80 -19.27 19.92
N TRP A 243 6.54 -19.22 20.29
CA TRP A 243 5.49 -18.46 19.60
C TRP A 243 5.03 -17.26 20.42
N ALA A 244 4.74 -16.15 19.75
CA ALA A 244 4.13 -15.01 20.43
C ALA A 244 2.71 -15.34 20.93
N LYS A 245 2.33 -14.79 22.09
CA LYS A 245 1.00 -14.96 22.67
C LYS A 245 -0.10 -14.31 21.83
N TYR A 246 0.23 -13.25 21.08
CA TYR A 246 -0.73 -12.44 20.33
C TYR A 246 -0.15 -12.01 18.99
N ASN A 247 -1.04 -11.60 18.11
CA ASN A 247 -0.70 -11.19 16.76
C ASN A 247 0.07 -9.87 16.72
N LEU A 248 0.83 -9.65 15.65
CA LEU A 248 1.47 -8.37 15.39
C LEU A 248 0.40 -7.25 15.28
N GLY A 249 0.62 -6.15 16.01
CA GLY A 249 -0.36 -5.07 16.14
C GLY A 249 -1.47 -5.33 17.16
N ALA A 250 -1.38 -6.44 17.93
CA ALA A 250 -2.21 -6.70 19.11
C ALA A 250 -1.40 -6.47 20.39
N THR A 251 -2.09 -6.26 21.50
CA THR A 251 -1.54 -6.15 22.86
C THR A 251 -2.11 -7.21 23.80
N SER A 252 -3.04 -8.01 23.33
CA SER A 252 -3.65 -9.15 24.02
C SER A 252 -3.94 -10.30 23.06
N GLU A 253 -4.16 -11.50 23.61
CA GLU A 253 -4.40 -12.72 22.81
C GLU A 253 -5.74 -12.71 22.06
N THR A 254 -6.73 -11.95 22.53
CA THR A 254 -8.06 -11.85 21.90
C THR A 254 -8.16 -10.72 20.88
N GLU A 255 -7.17 -9.84 20.79
CA GLU A 255 -7.13 -8.84 19.73
C GLU A 255 -6.68 -9.46 18.39
N ILE A 256 -7.36 -9.09 17.31
CA ILE A 256 -7.09 -9.60 15.97
C ILE A 256 -5.68 -9.19 15.49
N GLY A 257 -5.19 -8.01 15.91
CA GLY A 257 -3.97 -7.42 15.41
C GLY A 257 -4.14 -6.75 14.04
N GLY A 258 -3.04 -6.51 13.35
CA GLY A 258 -3.04 -5.85 12.05
C GLY A 258 -3.21 -6.84 10.89
N LEU A 259 -3.87 -6.39 9.83
CA LEU A 259 -3.98 -7.12 8.57
C LEU A 259 -2.98 -6.53 7.57
N PHE A 260 -1.88 -7.21 7.33
CA PHE A 260 -0.75 -6.74 6.54
C PHE A 260 -0.67 -7.44 5.19
N GLY A 261 -0.10 -6.75 4.18
CA GLY A 261 0.29 -7.39 2.93
C GLY A 261 1.64 -8.10 3.06
N PHE A 262 1.89 -9.13 2.22
CA PHE A 262 3.17 -9.83 2.23
C PHE A 262 4.31 -8.91 1.80
N GLY A 263 5.31 -8.73 2.68
CA GLY A 263 6.44 -7.82 2.43
C GLY A 263 6.12 -6.33 2.58
N ASP A 264 4.95 -6.00 3.13
CA ASP A 264 4.59 -4.63 3.47
C ASP A 264 5.56 -4.05 4.51
N LYS A 265 6.25 -2.96 4.15
CA LYS A 265 7.22 -2.27 5.02
C LYS A 265 6.58 -1.26 5.95
N THR A 266 5.34 -0.90 5.70
CA THR A 266 4.67 0.25 6.31
C THR A 266 3.81 -0.14 7.49
N GLY A 267 3.40 -1.40 7.56
CA GLY A 267 2.44 -1.88 8.55
C GLY A 267 1.00 -1.45 8.28
N PHE A 268 0.74 -0.85 7.12
CA PHE A 268 -0.62 -0.41 6.75
C PHE A 268 -0.86 -0.34 5.23
N ASN A 269 -0.12 -1.10 4.45
CA ASN A 269 -0.29 -1.15 3.00
C ASN A 269 -1.47 -2.05 2.63
N THR A 270 -2.39 -1.53 1.84
CA THR A 270 -3.51 -2.28 1.26
C THR A 270 -3.34 -2.54 -0.23
N SER A 271 -2.15 -2.30 -0.78
CA SER A 271 -1.94 -2.58 -2.19
C SER A 271 -2.29 -4.04 -2.47
N ILE A 272 -3.19 -4.22 -3.41
CA ILE A 272 -3.68 -5.49 -3.91
C ILE A 272 -2.96 -5.89 -5.20
N ASP A 273 -2.08 -5.04 -5.69
CA ASP A 273 -1.24 -5.39 -6.83
C ASP A 273 -0.22 -6.43 -6.38
N PRO A 274 -0.29 -7.68 -6.84
CA PRO A 274 0.70 -8.70 -6.53
C PRO A 274 2.13 -8.28 -6.89
N ALA A 275 2.31 -7.35 -7.83
CA ALA A 275 3.61 -6.78 -8.17
C ALA A 275 4.21 -5.94 -7.04
N SER A 276 3.40 -5.46 -6.09
CA SER A 276 3.87 -4.74 -4.90
C SER A 276 4.33 -5.66 -3.77
N TYR A 277 4.03 -6.96 -3.85
CA TYR A 277 4.48 -7.93 -2.88
C TYR A 277 5.95 -8.30 -3.08
N ALA A 278 6.62 -8.68 -2.00
CA ALA A 278 7.98 -9.20 -2.11
C ALA A 278 7.99 -10.48 -2.97
N SER A 279 8.97 -10.57 -3.87
CA SER A 279 9.15 -11.73 -4.77
C SER A 279 10.10 -12.79 -4.21
N ALA A 280 10.53 -12.66 -2.96
CA ALA A 280 11.47 -13.54 -2.27
C ALA A 280 11.10 -13.67 -0.78
N ASP A 281 11.67 -14.65 -0.11
CA ASP A 281 11.53 -14.80 1.33
C ASP A 281 11.83 -13.48 2.05
N ILE A 282 10.94 -13.11 2.97
CA ILE A 282 11.08 -11.90 3.78
C ILE A 282 11.63 -12.18 5.18
N TYR A 283 11.70 -13.45 5.58
CA TYR A 283 12.16 -13.89 6.90
C TYR A 283 13.49 -13.23 7.28
N LYS A 284 13.52 -12.56 8.42
CA LYS A 284 14.68 -11.79 8.95
C LYS A 284 15.21 -10.70 8.01
N THR A 285 14.37 -10.16 7.15
CA THR A 285 14.72 -9.02 6.28
C THR A 285 14.01 -7.74 6.76
N ALA A 286 14.32 -6.60 6.13
CA ALA A 286 13.62 -5.34 6.37
C ALA A 286 12.13 -5.38 5.95
N ASN A 287 11.70 -6.41 5.24
CA ASN A 287 10.31 -6.62 4.81
C ASN A 287 9.54 -7.53 5.80
N ASP A 288 10.21 -8.14 6.76
CA ASP A 288 9.59 -8.87 7.87
C ASP A 288 9.17 -7.84 8.94
N LEU A 289 7.88 -7.56 9.00
CA LEU A 289 7.33 -6.56 9.92
C LEU A 289 7.58 -6.89 11.39
N ALA A 290 7.52 -8.16 11.79
CA ALA A 290 7.81 -8.57 13.16
C ALA A 290 9.30 -8.35 13.47
N TYR A 291 10.20 -8.73 12.56
CA TYR A 291 11.64 -8.51 12.70
C TYR A 291 11.98 -7.02 12.84
N LYS A 292 11.31 -6.19 12.04
CA LYS A 292 11.47 -4.73 12.09
C LYS A 292 10.89 -4.14 13.38
N ALA A 293 9.64 -4.50 13.73
CA ALA A 293 8.94 -3.93 14.89
C ALA A 293 9.61 -4.28 16.23
N PHE A 294 10.23 -5.45 16.33
CA PHE A 294 10.87 -5.94 17.55
C PHE A 294 12.40 -5.97 17.49
N GLU A 295 13.02 -5.13 16.66
CA GLU A 295 14.47 -4.94 16.56
C GLU A 295 15.24 -6.25 16.36
N GLY A 296 14.69 -7.16 15.56
CA GLY A 296 15.30 -8.44 15.23
C GLY A 296 15.12 -9.56 16.27
N LYS A 297 14.38 -9.31 17.35
CA LYS A 297 14.15 -10.29 18.42
C LYS A 297 13.03 -11.27 18.13
N VAL A 298 12.05 -10.87 17.33
CA VAL A 298 10.90 -11.66 16.89
C VAL A 298 10.84 -11.61 15.36
N THR A 299 10.33 -12.65 14.75
CA THR A 299 10.20 -12.76 13.27
C THR A 299 8.82 -13.26 12.92
N MET A 300 8.41 -13.04 11.67
CA MET A 300 7.30 -13.80 11.12
C MET A 300 7.68 -15.28 11.05
N PRO A 301 6.74 -16.22 11.33
CA PRO A 301 7.04 -17.64 11.24
C PRO A 301 7.30 -18.04 9.79
N THR A 302 8.18 -19.01 9.60
CA THR A 302 8.40 -19.68 8.32
C THR A 302 7.29 -20.69 8.03
N ILE A 303 7.18 -21.16 6.78
CA ILE A 303 6.29 -22.27 6.41
C ILE A 303 6.59 -23.51 7.23
N ALA A 304 7.87 -23.84 7.42
CA ALA A 304 8.28 -25.03 8.18
C ALA A 304 7.85 -24.94 9.66
N GLU A 305 7.90 -23.75 10.27
CA GLU A 305 7.43 -23.55 11.64
C GLU A 305 5.90 -23.65 11.75
N PHE A 306 5.14 -23.20 10.75
CA PHE A 306 3.70 -23.44 10.69
C PHE A 306 3.38 -24.92 10.50
N GLU A 307 4.09 -25.62 9.60
CA GLU A 307 3.93 -27.06 9.42
C GLU A 307 4.22 -27.84 10.71
N GLU A 308 5.27 -27.46 11.45
CA GLU A 308 5.58 -28.03 12.77
C GLU A 308 4.44 -27.77 13.77
N LEU A 309 3.93 -26.52 13.85
CA LEU A 309 2.80 -26.17 14.72
C LEU A 309 1.57 -27.04 14.42
N PHE A 310 1.20 -27.19 13.13
CA PHE A 310 0.05 -27.97 12.72
C PHE A 310 0.24 -29.50 12.92
N ALA A 311 1.46 -29.97 12.80
CA ALA A 311 1.76 -31.41 12.93
C ALA A 311 1.85 -31.87 14.41
N LEU A 312 2.40 -31.05 15.30
CA LEU A 312 2.74 -31.45 16.65
C LEU A 312 1.80 -30.90 17.73
N CYS A 313 1.05 -29.83 17.48
CA CYS A 313 0.08 -29.30 18.42
C CYS A 313 -1.32 -29.87 18.17
N THR A 314 -2.05 -30.12 19.25
CA THR A 314 -3.50 -30.29 19.14
C THR A 314 -4.15 -28.95 18.90
N ARG A 315 -5.19 -28.91 18.05
CA ARG A 315 -5.94 -27.67 17.77
C ARG A 315 -7.41 -27.87 18.08
N GLU A 316 -7.98 -26.88 18.72
CA GLU A 316 -9.38 -26.85 19.11
C GLU A 316 -9.97 -25.50 18.72
N TRP A 317 -11.12 -25.50 18.04
CA TRP A 317 -11.87 -24.26 17.78
C TRP A 317 -12.59 -23.86 19.06
N VAL A 318 -12.29 -22.67 19.55
CA VAL A 318 -12.81 -22.15 20.83
C VAL A 318 -13.22 -20.69 20.68
N GLU A 319 -13.97 -20.24 21.66
CA GLU A 319 -14.26 -18.82 21.85
C GLU A 319 -13.64 -18.35 23.16
N VAL A 320 -12.78 -17.33 23.11
CA VAL A 320 -12.11 -16.73 24.25
C VAL A 320 -12.58 -15.28 24.36
N GLU A 321 -13.21 -14.91 25.44
CA GLU A 321 -13.75 -13.55 25.68
C GLU A 321 -14.62 -13.01 24.53
N GLY A 322 -15.38 -13.89 23.86
CA GLY A 322 -16.25 -13.53 22.73
C GLY A 322 -15.55 -13.51 21.38
N VAL A 323 -14.27 -13.89 21.31
CA VAL A 323 -13.47 -13.96 20.06
C VAL A 323 -13.28 -15.42 19.67
N ALA A 324 -13.78 -15.80 18.49
CA ALA A 324 -13.60 -17.13 17.95
C ALA A 324 -12.19 -17.32 17.34
N GLY A 325 -11.65 -18.54 17.42
CA GLY A 325 -10.34 -18.85 16.87
C GLY A 325 -9.86 -20.26 17.22
N TYR A 326 -8.64 -20.58 16.88
CA TYR A 326 -7.99 -21.82 17.23
C TYR A 326 -7.07 -21.69 18.43
N LYS A 327 -7.28 -22.55 19.43
CA LYS A 327 -6.32 -22.82 20.50
C LYS A 327 -5.39 -23.95 20.03
N PHE A 328 -4.09 -23.67 19.98
CA PHE A 328 -3.04 -24.65 19.71
C PHE A 328 -2.39 -25.03 21.05
N THR A 329 -2.42 -26.33 21.38
CA THR A 329 -1.78 -26.85 22.58
C THR A 329 -0.62 -27.73 22.19
N GLY A 330 0.57 -27.35 22.60
CA GLY A 330 1.81 -28.03 22.31
C GLY A 330 2.02 -29.31 23.11
N PRO A 331 3.01 -30.14 22.73
CA PRO A 331 3.31 -31.41 23.43
C PRO A 331 3.70 -31.22 24.92
N ASN A 332 4.14 -30.04 25.31
CA ASN A 332 4.44 -29.72 26.71
C ASN A 332 3.23 -29.21 27.52
N GLY A 333 2.04 -29.11 26.90
CA GLY A 333 0.79 -28.68 27.52
C GLY A 333 0.55 -27.16 27.53
N ASN A 334 1.53 -26.36 27.13
CA ASN A 334 1.32 -24.93 26.95
C ASN A 334 0.52 -24.65 25.67
N SER A 335 -0.15 -23.51 25.62
CA SER A 335 -1.00 -23.17 24.47
C SER A 335 -0.90 -21.71 24.08
N ILE A 336 -1.21 -21.44 22.80
CA ILE A 336 -1.48 -20.11 22.25
C ILE A 336 -2.89 -20.10 21.65
N PHE A 337 -3.47 -18.89 21.53
CA PHE A 337 -4.73 -18.67 20.85
C PHE A 337 -4.47 -17.84 19.59
N MET A 338 -5.01 -18.30 18.47
CA MET A 338 -4.95 -17.60 17.19
C MET A 338 -6.37 -17.20 16.77
N PRO A 339 -6.75 -15.92 16.90
CA PRO A 339 -8.09 -15.46 16.57
C PRO A 339 -8.44 -15.66 15.08
N ALA A 340 -9.71 -15.90 14.80
CA ALA A 340 -10.23 -15.88 13.43
C ALA A 340 -10.25 -14.44 12.88
N ALA A 341 -9.08 -13.95 12.53
CA ALA A 341 -8.84 -12.56 12.15
C ALA A 341 -9.42 -12.16 10.79
N GLY A 342 -9.92 -13.14 10.00
CA GLY A 342 -10.34 -12.89 8.64
C GLY A 342 -9.18 -12.61 7.69
N SER A 343 -9.52 -11.98 6.58
CA SER A 343 -8.57 -11.48 5.59
C SER A 343 -9.01 -10.13 5.05
N ARG A 344 -8.08 -9.34 4.52
CA ARG A 344 -8.38 -8.06 3.90
C ARG A 344 -7.96 -8.08 2.42
N THR A 345 -8.94 -7.83 1.55
CA THR A 345 -8.72 -7.72 0.10
C THR A 345 -9.34 -6.42 -0.39
N GLN A 346 -8.58 -5.62 -1.12
CA GLN A 346 -9.04 -4.32 -1.67
C GLN A 346 -9.63 -3.38 -0.58
N GLY A 347 -9.00 -3.37 0.60
CA GLY A 347 -9.46 -2.55 1.72
C GLY A 347 -10.69 -3.09 2.46
N THR A 348 -11.31 -4.17 1.98
CA THR A 348 -12.46 -4.81 2.62
C THR A 348 -11.99 -6.00 3.45
N THR A 349 -12.35 -6.03 4.74
CA THR A 349 -12.10 -7.15 5.65
C THR A 349 -13.30 -8.08 5.64
N THR A 350 -13.05 -9.38 5.47
CA THR A 350 -14.07 -10.44 5.47
C THR A 350 -13.62 -11.62 6.33
N GLY A 351 -14.56 -12.48 6.74
CA GLY A 351 -14.27 -13.72 7.44
C GLY A 351 -13.87 -13.59 8.91
N VAL A 352 -13.94 -12.39 9.50
CA VAL A 352 -13.68 -12.21 10.95
C VAL A 352 -14.63 -13.07 11.77
N GLY A 353 -14.08 -13.82 12.74
CA GLY A 353 -14.82 -14.76 13.57
C GLY A 353 -15.15 -16.09 12.89
N VAL A 354 -14.76 -16.29 11.63
CA VAL A 354 -15.05 -17.49 10.83
C VAL A 354 -13.77 -18.16 10.35
N GLU A 355 -12.79 -17.37 9.92
CA GLU A 355 -11.52 -17.86 9.37
C GLU A 355 -10.37 -16.92 9.77
N GLY A 356 -9.13 -17.38 9.64
CA GLY A 356 -7.95 -16.55 9.82
C GLY A 356 -6.90 -16.84 8.76
N CYS A 357 -6.43 -15.80 8.05
CA CYS A 357 -5.32 -15.89 7.11
C CYS A 357 -4.05 -15.36 7.77
N TYR A 358 -3.08 -16.22 8.01
CA TYR A 358 -1.81 -15.87 8.65
C TYR A 358 -0.67 -15.92 7.65
N LEU A 359 0.14 -14.86 7.63
CA LEU A 359 1.26 -14.74 6.72
C LEU A 359 2.49 -15.48 7.26
N SER A 360 3.21 -16.15 6.39
CA SER A 360 4.55 -16.67 6.67
C SER A 360 5.63 -15.71 6.18
N GLY A 361 6.83 -15.78 6.77
CA GLY A 361 8.01 -15.05 6.28
C GLY A 361 8.68 -15.70 5.08
N SER A 362 8.23 -16.90 4.67
CA SER A 362 8.75 -17.65 3.53
C SER A 362 7.75 -17.67 2.39
N ILE A 363 8.25 -17.63 1.14
CA ILE A 363 7.42 -17.84 -0.06
C ILE A 363 7.23 -19.34 -0.29
N ASN A 364 5.97 -19.75 -0.40
CA ASN A 364 5.65 -20.98 -1.10
C ASN A 364 5.38 -20.65 -2.57
N VAL A 365 5.98 -21.38 -3.50
CA VAL A 365 5.79 -21.21 -4.96
C VAL A 365 4.32 -21.31 -5.39
N SER A 366 3.45 -21.84 -4.53
CA SER A 366 2.02 -22.01 -4.79
C SER A 366 1.10 -21.17 -3.91
N ASP A 367 1.55 -20.71 -2.74
CA ASP A 367 0.75 -19.86 -1.85
C ASP A 367 1.63 -19.17 -0.80
N THR A 368 1.41 -17.88 -0.56
CA THR A 368 2.12 -17.10 0.48
C THR A 368 1.33 -16.99 1.79
N GLN A 369 0.15 -17.61 1.86
CA GLN A 369 -0.77 -17.50 2.98
C GLN A 369 -1.15 -18.88 3.51
N PHE A 370 -1.22 -19.02 4.84
CA PHE A 370 -1.90 -20.13 5.48
C PHE A 370 -3.32 -19.68 5.86
N ALA A 371 -4.34 -20.28 5.23
CA ALA A 371 -5.71 -20.13 5.66
C ALA A 371 -6.05 -21.18 6.72
N MET A 372 -6.62 -20.75 7.83
CA MET A 372 -7.24 -21.62 8.84
C MET A 372 -8.74 -21.49 8.72
N SER A 373 -9.42 -22.56 8.40
CA SER A 373 -10.89 -22.65 8.34
C SER A 373 -11.40 -23.72 9.29
#